data_371a14a7eb84c207c10d22ab733f073b
#
_entry.id   371a14a7eb84c207c10d22ab733f073b
#
_cell.length_a   1.000
_cell.length_b   1.000
_cell.length_c   1.000
_cell.angle_alpha   90.00
_cell.angle_beta   90.00
_cell.angle_gamma   90.00
#
_symmetry.space_group_name_H-M   'P 1'
#
loop_
_entity.id
_entity.type
_entity.pdbx_description
1 polymer ?
#
loop_
_entity_poly.entity_id
_entity_poly.type
_entity_poly.pdbx_seq_one_letter_code
_entity_poly.pdbx_strand_id
1 'polypeptide(L)'
;MKHLLRPILCGGVLAALLCTPSLAAGEGDFSLLVNGEPVTFSDAAPVLKDGRSFLPMATTFEALGFPADQILWSPSARTVTAVKPDVTYINFQGEQAQGDLTVQMAIGSTTFSVQYEGNTTAGPHGDTVQVVNDYTADAAPYIDAATSRTYIPVGLVADALGYRVAWDAETYTVIIDDVEAILAENTETYELMDQYMDYADQYSQGTYRVDGSLAFNMSDSFDKVDLTGDYDMFTSQTALQFDADLAINADMSGLEFVLPNLDIALRYDLEAGAFYFQSQALTASDVWYCLDMKALYDEAYGPGFYEELIALDAASASEDMTFAQALEEILKSDALPLTSEFTTRDYLDLFNCVLADSAFERSGSTYTSTPIDLEEDGSRILVAFQLYTSGGKVNGYGLEMTIADTEGTALALTAEMRDSKMEMLMDFQMPGELSMTMEIDGAYQRTSTAPTTEPPAGATVVDLMDALTGDIAPAPEPEAA
;
A
#
# COMPACT_ATOMS: atom_id res chain seq x y z
N MET A 1 3.68 -9.39 11.48
CA MET A 1 4.10 -8.09 12.01
C MET A 1 4.65 -7.14 10.97
N LYS A 2 5.15 -7.63 9.83
CA LYS A 2 5.09 -6.88 8.56
C LYS A 2 3.68 -6.33 8.30
N HIS A 3 2.66 -6.91 8.93
CA HIS A 3 1.29 -6.39 8.98
C HIS A 3 1.11 -5.03 9.70
N LEU A 4 2.13 -4.46 10.32
CA LEU A 4 2.06 -3.12 10.94
C LEU A 4 2.80 -2.05 10.13
N LEU A 5 3.67 -2.44 9.18
CA LEU A 5 3.99 -1.55 8.06
C LEU A 5 2.74 -1.28 7.18
N ARG A 6 1.84 -2.27 7.08
CA ARG A 6 0.56 -2.11 6.36
C ARG A 6 -0.32 -0.99 6.90
N PRO A 7 -0.66 -0.89 8.20
CA PRO A 7 -1.45 0.25 8.67
C PRO A 7 -0.67 1.56 8.63
N ILE A 8 0.66 1.55 8.70
CA ILE A 8 1.46 2.78 8.56
C ILE A 8 1.54 3.18 7.09
N LEU A 9 1.85 2.24 6.18
CA LEU A 9 1.87 2.47 4.75
C LEU A 9 0.45 2.57 4.18
N CYS A 10 -0.48 1.68 4.58
CA CYS A 10 -1.89 1.77 4.18
C CYS A 10 -2.63 2.88 4.92
N GLY A 11 -2.24 3.29 6.12
CA GLY A 11 -2.78 4.46 6.80
C GLY A 11 -2.39 5.75 6.11
N GLY A 12 -1.15 5.87 5.65
CA GLY A 12 -0.68 6.98 4.80
C GLY A 12 -1.35 6.96 3.41
N VAL A 13 -1.46 5.77 2.81
CA VAL A 13 -2.15 5.55 1.53
C VAL A 13 -3.67 5.73 1.68
N LEU A 14 -4.30 5.22 2.74
CA LEU A 14 -5.73 5.47 2.99
C LEU A 14 -6.02 6.95 3.22
N ALA A 15 -5.14 7.67 3.90
CA ALA A 15 -5.27 9.11 4.08
C ALA A 15 -5.13 9.88 2.75
N ALA A 16 -4.24 9.43 1.86
CA ALA A 16 -4.08 10.00 0.52
C ALA A 16 -5.25 9.63 -0.42
N LEU A 17 -5.88 8.46 -0.24
CA LEU A 17 -7.03 7.99 -1.04
C LEU A 17 -8.36 8.66 -0.63
N LEU A 18 -8.44 9.27 0.54
CA LEU A 18 -9.62 10.02 1.00
C LEU A 18 -9.67 11.46 0.44
N CYS A 19 -8.57 11.95 -0.14
CA CYS A 19 -8.49 13.28 -0.74
C CYS A 19 -8.72 13.22 -2.27
N THR A 20 -9.94 13.00 -2.75
CA THR A 20 -10.28 13.19 -4.16
C THR A 20 -11.10 14.48 -4.35
N PRO A 21 -10.48 15.62 -4.69
CA PRO A 21 -11.24 16.74 -5.22
C PRO A 21 -11.61 16.43 -6.68
N SER A 22 -12.89 16.26 -6.96
CA SER A 22 -13.45 16.14 -8.29
C SER A 22 -13.51 17.52 -8.96
N LEU A 23 -12.57 17.81 -9.85
CA LEU A 23 -12.68 18.90 -10.82
C LEU A 23 -12.64 18.30 -12.22
N ALA A 24 -13.79 18.20 -12.86
CA ALA A 24 -13.90 17.74 -14.24
C ALA A 24 -13.19 18.72 -15.18
N ALA A 25 -12.05 18.33 -15.72
CA ALA A 25 -11.43 19.01 -16.86
C ALA A 25 -12.26 18.73 -18.13
N GLY A 26 -12.44 19.75 -18.99
CA GLY A 26 -13.22 19.62 -20.22
C GLY A 26 -12.55 18.71 -21.25
N GLU A 27 -13.36 17.98 -22.03
CA GLU A 27 -12.88 17.20 -23.19
C GLU A 27 -11.99 18.07 -24.11
N GLY A 28 -10.67 17.82 -24.14
CA GLY A 28 -9.79 18.46 -25.12
C GLY A 28 -8.36 18.76 -24.68
N ASP A 29 -8.09 18.95 -23.42
CA ASP A 29 -6.74 19.23 -22.93
C ASP A 29 -6.07 17.93 -22.47
N PHE A 30 -5.08 17.48 -23.24
CA PHE A 30 -4.27 16.31 -22.94
C PHE A 30 -2.91 16.80 -22.40
N SER A 31 -2.56 16.42 -21.18
CA SER A 31 -1.31 16.83 -20.51
C SER A 31 -0.37 15.65 -20.24
N LEU A 32 0.88 15.98 -19.97
CA LEU A 32 1.92 15.05 -19.56
C LEU A 32 2.63 15.59 -18.33
N LEU A 33 2.73 14.77 -17.29
CA LEU A 33 3.66 14.94 -16.18
C LEU A 33 4.81 13.95 -16.33
N VAL A 34 6.02 14.39 -16.05
CA VAL A 34 7.20 13.53 -15.96
C VAL A 34 7.88 13.81 -14.61
N ASN A 35 8.02 12.81 -13.77
CA ASN A 35 8.56 12.92 -12.41
C ASN A 35 7.85 14.02 -11.57
N GLY A 36 6.54 14.15 -11.74
CA GLY A 36 5.71 15.16 -11.09
C GLY A 36 5.75 16.56 -11.75
N GLU A 37 6.58 16.79 -12.77
CA GLU A 37 6.73 18.09 -13.41
C GLU A 37 5.95 18.17 -14.74
N PRO A 38 5.19 19.27 -14.99
CA PRO A 38 4.41 19.40 -16.21
C PRO A 38 5.29 19.64 -17.44
N VAL A 39 5.08 18.85 -18.49
CA VAL A 39 5.80 18.98 -19.76
C VAL A 39 5.08 19.95 -20.69
N THR A 40 5.79 20.98 -21.11
CA THR A 40 5.26 21.98 -22.05
C THR A 40 5.55 21.58 -23.50
N PHE A 41 4.51 21.41 -24.30
CA PHE A 41 4.58 21.14 -25.74
C PHE A 41 4.45 22.42 -26.55
N SER A 42 5.56 22.96 -27.04
CA SER A 42 5.56 24.22 -27.80
C SER A 42 5.33 24.02 -29.31
N ASP A 43 5.55 22.83 -29.83
CA ASP A 43 5.68 22.54 -31.26
C ASP A 43 4.60 21.56 -31.76
N ALA A 44 4.27 20.55 -30.99
CA ALA A 44 3.23 19.58 -31.31
C ALA A 44 2.58 19.10 -29.99
N ALA A 45 1.27 19.06 -29.95
CA ALA A 45 0.52 18.61 -28.74
C ALA A 45 0.40 17.08 -28.69
N PRO A 46 0.26 16.49 -27.52
CA PRO A 46 -0.16 15.10 -27.36
C PRO A 46 -1.46 14.80 -28.10
N VAL A 47 -1.67 13.54 -28.50
CA VAL A 47 -2.84 13.14 -29.29
C VAL A 47 -3.42 11.83 -28.78
N LEU A 48 -4.73 11.81 -28.52
CA LEU A 48 -5.48 10.58 -28.33
C LEU A 48 -5.92 10.05 -29.70
N LYS A 49 -5.47 8.85 -30.08
CA LYS A 49 -5.77 8.24 -31.37
C LYS A 49 -6.11 6.76 -31.20
N ASP A 50 -7.27 6.36 -31.72
CA ASP A 50 -7.78 4.99 -31.63
C ASP A 50 -7.79 4.45 -30.18
N GLY A 51 -8.13 5.32 -29.20
CA GLY A 51 -8.16 5.00 -27.77
C GLY A 51 -6.79 4.86 -27.12
N ARG A 52 -5.71 5.34 -27.78
CA ARG A 52 -4.34 5.31 -27.27
C ARG A 52 -3.72 6.70 -27.22
N SER A 53 -2.94 6.94 -26.17
CA SER A 53 -2.21 8.20 -26.00
C SER A 53 -0.89 8.17 -26.78
N PHE A 54 -0.70 9.15 -27.63
CA PHE A 54 0.53 9.36 -28.38
C PHE A 54 1.17 10.69 -28.01
N LEU A 55 2.46 10.67 -27.75
CA LEU A 55 3.24 11.82 -27.34
C LEU A 55 4.24 12.25 -28.44
N PRO A 56 4.49 13.57 -28.63
CA PRO A 56 5.56 14.06 -29.46
C PRO A 56 6.91 13.55 -28.97
N MET A 57 7.58 12.71 -29.76
CA MET A 57 8.73 11.92 -29.37
C MET A 57 9.88 12.74 -28.78
N ALA A 58 10.32 13.79 -29.47
CA ALA A 58 11.50 14.57 -29.08
C ALA A 58 11.28 15.20 -27.68
N THR A 59 10.18 15.94 -27.52
CA THR A 59 9.83 16.58 -26.23
C THR A 59 9.68 15.58 -25.11
N THR A 60 9.10 14.41 -25.41
CA THR A 60 8.93 13.34 -24.39
C THR A 60 10.27 12.76 -23.97
N PHE A 61 11.16 12.40 -24.91
CA PHE A 61 12.48 11.90 -24.57
C PHE A 61 13.35 12.94 -23.85
N GLU A 62 13.26 14.22 -24.26
CA GLU A 62 13.96 15.31 -23.56
C GLU A 62 13.47 15.44 -22.11
N ALA A 63 12.15 15.35 -21.87
CA ALA A 63 11.58 15.38 -20.53
C ALA A 63 12.01 14.16 -19.68
N LEU A 64 12.26 13.00 -20.33
CA LEU A 64 12.79 11.79 -19.68
C LEU A 64 14.32 11.79 -19.51
N GLY A 65 14.97 12.93 -19.77
CA GLY A 65 16.40 13.11 -19.55
C GLY A 65 17.30 12.63 -20.71
N PHE A 66 16.77 12.37 -21.89
CA PHE A 66 17.58 12.13 -23.07
C PHE A 66 18.05 13.48 -23.65
N PRO A 67 19.36 13.73 -23.83
CA PRO A 67 19.83 14.95 -24.43
C PRO A 67 19.32 15.14 -25.86
N ALA A 68 18.88 16.33 -26.22
CA ALA A 68 18.29 16.63 -27.55
C ALA A 68 19.21 16.28 -28.72
N ASP A 69 20.53 16.43 -28.58
CA ASP A 69 21.54 16.08 -29.56
C ASP A 69 21.82 14.57 -29.65
N GLN A 70 21.30 13.79 -28.72
CA GLN A 70 21.37 12.33 -28.69
C GLN A 70 20.09 11.66 -29.21
N ILE A 71 19.08 12.43 -29.67
CA ILE A 71 17.87 11.93 -30.28
C ILE A 71 18.02 12.02 -31.80
N LEU A 72 18.46 10.94 -32.44
CA LEU A 72 18.90 10.91 -33.82
C LEU A 72 17.83 10.30 -34.72
N TRP A 73 17.52 11.00 -35.84
CA TRP A 73 16.62 10.51 -36.89
C TRP A 73 17.39 10.07 -38.13
N SER A 74 17.15 8.85 -38.60
CA SER A 74 17.67 8.33 -39.87
C SER A 74 16.57 8.29 -40.94
N PRO A 75 16.55 9.22 -41.89
CA PRO A 75 15.52 9.27 -42.93
C PRO A 75 15.52 8.05 -43.86
N SER A 76 16.69 7.49 -44.17
CA SER A 76 16.83 6.33 -45.05
C SER A 76 16.32 5.04 -44.44
N ALA A 77 16.56 4.82 -43.16
CA ALA A 77 16.09 3.65 -42.39
C ALA A 77 14.70 3.86 -41.80
N ARG A 78 14.24 5.11 -41.73
CA ARG A 78 13.03 5.52 -40.97
C ARG A 78 13.10 5.06 -39.52
N THR A 79 14.27 5.19 -38.89
CA THR A 79 14.51 4.80 -37.50
C THR A 79 14.87 6.02 -36.64
N VAL A 80 14.47 5.95 -35.40
CA VAL A 80 14.92 6.84 -34.34
C VAL A 80 15.86 6.07 -33.43
N THR A 81 16.94 6.71 -33.03
CA THR A 81 17.85 6.22 -31.98
C THR A 81 17.98 7.33 -30.96
N ALA A 82 17.60 7.05 -29.69
CA ALA A 82 17.78 7.95 -28.55
C ALA A 82 18.74 7.36 -27.56
N VAL A 83 19.68 8.16 -27.05
CA VAL A 83 20.71 7.72 -26.08
C VAL A 83 20.62 8.57 -24.83
N LYS A 84 20.46 7.93 -23.65
CA LYS A 84 20.53 8.56 -22.33
C LYS A 84 21.86 8.12 -21.70
N PRO A 85 22.80 9.04 -21.45
CA PRO A 85 24.11 8.69 -20.92
C PRO A 85 24.06 8.36 -19.43
N ASP A 86 25.06 7.62 -18.96
CA ASP A 86 25.37 7.38 -17.55
C ASP A 86 24.20 6.78 -16.72
N VAL A 87 23.40 5.89 -17.31
CA VAL A 87 22.29 5.22 -16.61
C VAL A 87 22.82 4.07 -15.78
N THR A 88 22.34 3.95 -14.54
CA THR A 88 22.56 2.77 -13.69
C THR A 88 21.53 1.70 -14.09
N TYR A 89 21.97 0.45 -14.20
CA TYR A 89 21.12 -0.68 -14.58
C TYR A 89 21.63 -2.00 -13.96
N ILE A 90 20.77 -3.01 -13.92
CA ILE A 90 21.19 -4.38 -13.55
C ILE A 90 21.62 -5.12 -14.81
N ASN A 91 22.89 -5.57 -14.85
CA ASN A 91 23.44 -6.26 -16.00
C ASN A 91 22.92 -7.72 -16.10
N PHE A 92 23.29 -8.41 -17.19
CA PHE A 92 22.90 -9.80 -17.43
C PHE A 92 23.36 -10.78 -16.33
N GLN A 93 24.34 -10.41 -15.55
CA GLN A 93 24.87 -11.19 -14.41
C GLN A 93 24.10 -10.91 -13.10
N GLY A 94 23.17 -9.97 -13.10
CA GLY A 94 22.45 -9.55 -11.89
C GLY A 94 23.23 -8.54 -11.03
N GLU A 95 24.27 -7.89 -11.58
CA GLU A 95 25.09 -6.91 -10.87
C GLU A 95 24.74 -5.49 -11.32
N GLN A 96 24.83 -4.53 -10.40
CA GLN A 96 24.66 -3.12 -10.72
C GLN A 96 25.81 -2.63 -11.58
N ALA A 97 25.50 -1.96 -12.68
CA ALA A 97 26.44 -1.41 -13.66
C ALA A 97 26.02 -0.01 -14.11
N GLN A 98 26.92 0.72 -14.74
CA GLN A 98 26.63 2.01 -15.38
C GLN A 98 27.00 1.96 -16.86
N GLY A 99 26.19 2.60 -17.70
CA GLY A 99 26.44 2.69 -19.12
C GLY A 99 25.35 3.50 -19.84
N ASP A 100 25.57 3.79 -21.11
CA ASP A 100 24.58 4.53 -21.91
C ASP A 100 23.41 3.63 -22.28
N LEU A 101 22.20 4.13 -22.02
CA LEU A 101 20.94 3.52 -22.44
C LEU A 101 20.64 3.94 -23.87
N THR A 102 20.50 2.99 -24.78
CA THR A 102 20.09 3.25 -26.17
C THR A 102 18.72 2.65 -26.44
N VAL A 103 17.79 3.46 -26.91
CA VAL A 103 16.48 3.06 -27.42
C VAL A 103 16.45 3.23 -28.94
N GLN A 104 16.06 2.19 -29.67
CA GLN A 104 15.92 2.24 -31.10
C GLN A 104 14.53 1.78 -31.55
N MET A 105 13.89 2.55 -32.43
CA MET A 105 12.57 2.25 -32.96
C MET A 105 12.46 2.58 -34.45
N ALA A 106 11.62 1.85 -35.17
CA ALA A 106 11.31 2.12 -36.58
C ALA A 106 9.87 2.62 -36.71
N ILE A 107 9.68 3.64 -37.56
CA ILE A 107 8.35 4.19 -37.85
C ILE A 107 7.48 3.13 -38.52
N GLY A 108 6.32 2.86 -37.95
CA GLY A 108 5.38 1.87 -38.44
C GLY A 108 5.64 0.44 -37.90
N SER A 109 6.66 0.23 -37.07
CA SER A 109 6.91 -1.04 -36.36
C SER A 109 6.44 -0.92 -34.92
N THR A 110 5.80 -1.96 -34.40
CA THR A 110 5.49 -2.10 -32.97
C THR A 110 6.68 -2.62 -32.18
N THR A 111 7.71 -3.18 -32.85
CA THR A 111 8.91 -3.68 -32.17
C THR A 111 9.95 -2.55 -32.07
N PHE A 112 10.54 -2.43 -30.90
CA PHE A 112 11.65 -1.54 -30.60
C PHE A 112 12.65 -2.24 -29.70
N SER A 113 13.90 -1.78 -29.68
CA SER A 113 14.98 -2.40 -28.91
C SER A 113 15.56 -1.45 -27.90
N VAL A 114 15.96 -1.99 -26.77
CA VAL A 114 16.66 -1.32 -25.66
C VAL A 114 17.95 -2.05 -25.37
N GLN A 115 19.04 -1.31 -25.22
CA GLN A 115 20.33 -1.86 -24.82
C GLN A 115 21.05 -0.89 -23.88
N TYR A 116 21.84 -1.45 -22.96
CA TYR A 116 22.72 -0.70 -22.08
C TYR A 116 24.17 -0.96 -22.50
N GLU A 117 24.98 0.07 -22.69
CA GLU A 117 26.39 -0.10 -23.02
C GLU A 117 27.10 -0.93 -21.93
N GLY A 118 27.88 -1.90 -22.37
CA GLY A 118 28.58 -2.82 -21.46
C GLY A 118 27.74 -4.00 -20.95
N ASN A 119 26.42 -4.02 -21.15
CA ASN A 119 25.61 -5.18 -20.82
C ASN A 119 25.83 -6.29 -21.85
N THR A 120 26.67 -7.27 -21.49
CA THR A 120 27.13 -8.28 -22.43
C THR A 120 26.99 -9.70 -21.89
N THR A 121 26.83 -10.67 -22.78
CA THR A 121 26.79 -12.08 -22.47
C THR A 121 27.74 -12.88 -23.36
N ALA A 122 28.01 -14.12 -23.00
CA ALA A 122 28.80 -15.01 -23.84
C ALA A 122 28.00 -15.45 -25.08
N GLY A 123 28.52 -15.20 -26.26
CA GLY A 123 27.94 -15.64 -27.51
C GLY A 123 28.21 -17.14 -27.78
N PRO A 124 27.51 -17.74 -28.76
CA PRO A 124 27.59 -19.17 -29.07
C PRO A 124 28.96 -19.65 -29.54
N HIS A 125 29.85 -18.72 -29.90
CA HIS A 125 31.24 -19.04 -30.33
C HIS A 125 32.29 -18.59 -29.32
N GLY A 126 31.88 -18.23 -28.06
CA GLY A 126 32.77 -17.74 -27.00
C GLY A 126 33.20 -16.28 -27.16
N ASP A 127 32.60 -15.56 -28.07
CA ASP A 127 32.70 -14.10 -28.21
C ASP A 127 31.79 -13.38 -27.20
N THR A 128 32.05 -12.10 -26.97
CA THR A 128 31.20 -11.26 -26.13
C THR A 128 30.14 -10.61 -27.01
N VAL A 129 28.86 -10.79 -26.66
CA VAL A 129 27.73 -10.24 -27.40
C VAL A 129 26.99 -9.24 -26.53
N GLN A 130 26.65 -8.07 -27.11
CA GLN A 130 25.83 -7.06 -26.45
C GLN A 130 24.41 -7.62 -26.21
N VAL A 131 23.88 -7.47 -25.00
CA VAL A 131 22.50 -7.79 -24.69
C VAL A 131 21.59 -6.70 -25.25
N VAL A 132 20.65 -7.12 -26.08
CA VAL A 132 19.61 -6.25 -26.66
C VAL A 132 18.26 -6.85 -26.27
N ASN A 133 17.42 -6.05 -25.64
CA ASN A 133 16.07 -6.42 -25.26
C ASN A 133 15.09 -5.87 -26.29
N ASP A 134 14.33 -6.75 -26.91
CA ASP A 134 13.27 -6.38 -27.86
C ASP A 134 11.92 -6.37 -27.14
N TYR A 135 11.20 -5.26 -27.30
CA TYR A 135 9.87 -5.04 -26.72
C TYR A 135 8.84 -4.84 -27.83
N THR A 136 7.59 -5.18 -27.55
CA THR A 136 6.48 -4.99 -28.50
C THR A 136 5.46 -4.04 -27.90
N ALA A 137 5.38 -2.82 -28.43
CA ALA A 137 4.35 -1.86 -28.07
C ALA A 137 2.98 -2.25 -28.64
N ASP A 138 1.92 -1.81 -28.03
CA ASP A 138 0.54 -2.01 -28.48
C ASP A 138 0.17 -1.20 -29.73
N ALA A 139 0.98 -0.19 -30.06
CA ALA A 139 0.85 0.62 -31.26
C ALA A 139 2.22 1.04 -31.82
N ALA A 140 2.28 1.28 -33.13
CA ALA A 140 3.50 1.69 -33.79
C ALA A 140 3.72 3.22 -33.76
N PRO A 141 4.97 3.72 -33.57
CA PRO A 141 5.31 5.10 -33.78
C PRO A 141 4.95 5.54 -35.21
N TYR A 142 4.45 6.77 -35.36
CA TYR A 142 4.12 7.33 -36.68
C TYR A 142 4.60 8.76 -36.83
N ILE A 143 4.69 9.20 -38.09
CA ILE A 143 4.93 10.61 -38.42
C ILE A 143 3.58 11.22 -38.80
N ASP A 144 3.19 12.26 -38.06
CA ASP A 144 2.00 13.04 -38.43
C ASP A 144 2.28 13.90 -39.66
N ALA A 145 1.42 13.76 -40.69
CA ALA A 145 1.61 14.46 -41.97
C ALA A 145 1.37 15.97 -41.87
N ALA A 146 0.57 16.42 -40.90
CA ALA A 146 0.26 17.84 -40.75
C ALA A 146 1.38 18.61 -40.05
N THR A 147 1.96 18.02 -39.00
CA THR A 147 3.02 18.64 -38.21
C THR A 147 4.43 18.21 -38.61
N SER A 148 4.55 17.11 -39.36
CA SER A 148 5.82 16.43 -39.66
C SER A 148 6.60 15.99 -38.42
N ARG A 149 5.90 15.74 -37.30
CA ARG A 149 6.48 15.29 -36.05
C ARG A 149 6.28 13.78 -35.85
N THR A 150 7.23 13.17 -35.19
CA THR A 150 7.14 11.75 -34.79
C THR A 150 6.39 11.64 -33.47
N TYR A 151 5.41 10.75 -33.43
CA TYR A 151 4.64 10.41 -32.25
C TYR A 151 4.93 8.99 -31.80
N ILE A 152 5.07 8.78 -30.50
CA ILE A 152 5.29 7.47 -29.86
C ILE A 152 4.11 7.13 -28.94
N PRO A 153 3.69 5.86 -28.89
CA PRO A 153 2.70 5.42 -27.91
C PRO A 153 3.28 5.45 -26.49
N VAL A 154 2.46 5.84 -25.52
CA VAL A 154 2.90 5.96 -24.11
C VAL A 154 3.35 4.61 -23.53
N GLY A 155 2.63 3.52 -23.81
CA GLY A 155 2.98 2.18 -23.34
C GLY A 155 4.40 1.74 -23.74
N LEU A 156 4.95 2.28 -24.84
CA LEU A 156 6.33 2.04 -25.22
C LEU A 156 7.33 2.50 -24.14
N VAL A 157 7.04 3.62 -23.49
CA VAL A 157 7.94 4.18 -22.48
C VAL A 157 7.92 3.31 -21.21
N ALA A 158 6.74 2.87 -20.79
CA ALA A 158 6.59 2.00 -19.62
C ALA A 158 7.35 0.69 -19.80
N ASP A 159 7.05 -0.02 -20.90
CA ASP A 159 7.59 -1.36 -21.14
C ASP A 159 9.10 -1.37 -21.37
N ALA A 160 9.60 -0.30 -22.02
CA ALA A 160 11.00 -0.25 -22.47
C ALA A 160 11.98 0.25 -21.43
N LEU A 161 11.57 1.21 -20.63
CA LEU A 161 12.45 1.97 -19.75
C LEU A 161 12.23 1.63 -18.27
N GLY A 162 11.24 0.79 -17.99
CA GLY A 162 10.88 0.44 -16.61
C GLY A 162 10.31 1.63 -15.84
N TYR A 163 9.77 2.63 -16.53
CA TYR A 163 9.13 3.77 -15.92
C TYR A 163 7.71 3.43 -15.50
N ARG A 164 7.27 4.00 -14.41
CA ARG A 164 5.89 3.91 -13.97
C ARG A 164 5.03 4.82 -14.83
N VAL A 165 3.91 4.32 -15.37
CA VAL A 165 3.00 5.09 -16.21
C VAL A 165 1.58 4.95 -15.72
N ALA A 166 0.88 6.08 -15.58
CA ALA A 166 -0.53 6.11 -15.23
C ALA A 166 -1.31 7.04 -16.14
N TRP A 167 -2.63 6.84 -16.17
CA TRP A 167 -3.59 7.69 -16.86
C TRP A 167 -4.59 8.26 -15.86
N ASP A 168 -4.55 9.56 -15.67
CA ASP A 168 -5.56 10.27 -14.91
C ASP A 168 -6.71 10.67 -15.86
N ALA A 169 -7.83 9.97 -15.73
CA ALA A 169 -9.01 10.16 -16.56
C ALA A 169 -9.79 11.44 -16.23
N GLU A 170 -9.65 11.99 -15.04
CA GLU A 170 -10.35 13.20 -14.60
C GLU A 170 -9.73 14.45 -15.21
N THR A 171 -8.41 14.50 -15.26
CA THR A 171 -7.65 15.64 -15.82
C THR A 171 -7.14 15.40 -17.24
N TYR A 172 -7.38 14.23 -17.82
CA TYR A 172 -6.81 13.82 -19.12
C TYR A 172 -5.28 13.94 -19.14
N THR A 173 -4.62 13.45 -18.09
CA THR A 173 -3.18 13.56 -17.91
C THR A 173 -2.52 12.19 -17.97
N VAL A 174 -1.45 12.08 -18.76
CA VAL A 174 -0.49 10.98 -18.68
C VAL A 174 0.57 11.34 -17.65
N ILE A 175 0.89 10.41 -16.78
CA ILE A 175 1.93 10.53 -15.75
C ILE A 175 3.00 9.49 -16.09
N ILE A 176 4.26 9.92 -16.16
CA ILE A 176 5.42 9.05 -16.40
C ILE A 176 6.45 9.36 -15.33
N ASP A 177 6.75 8.40 -14.48
CA ASP A 177 7.70 8.56 -13.39
C ASP A 177 8.89 7.59 -13.53
N ASP A 178 10.08 8.14 -13.59
CA ASP A 178 11.35 7.44 -13.41
C ASP A 178 11.63 7.34 -11.91
N VAL A 179 11.13 6.28 -11.27
CA VAL A 179 11.21 6.10 -9.82
C VAL A 179 12.66 6.10 -9.34
N GLU A 180 13.58 5.51 -10.11
CA GLU A 180 15.01 5.49 -9.76
C GLU A 180 15.63 6.90 -9.80
N ALA A 181 15.26 7.72 -10.79
CA ALA A 181 15.70 9.10 -10.85
C ALA A 181 15.13 9.94 -9.70
N ILE A 182 13.84 9.75 -9.35
CA ILE A 182 13.20 10.42 -8.21
C ILE A 182 13.93 10.04 -6.90
N LEU A 183 14.20 8.74 -6.68
CA LEU A 183 14.91 8.26 -5.51
C LEU A 183 16.37 8.73 -5.46
N ALA A 184 17.04 8.86 -6.60
CA ALA A 184 18.41 9.36 -6.66
C ALA A 184 18.55 10.83 -6.21
N GLU A 185 17.47 11.61 -6.29
CA GLU A 185 17.40 12.98 -5.76
C GLU A 185 17.10 13.01 -4.24
N ASN A 186 16.62 11.90 -3.68
CA ASN A 186 16.31 11.80 -2.25
C ASN A 186 17.59 11.78 -1.42
N THR A 187 17.70 12.70 -0.46
CA THR A 187 18.86 12.82 0.45
C THR A 187 18.56 12.33 1.87
N GLU A 188 17.33 11.88 2.11
CA GLU A 188 16.90 11.36 3.40
C GLU A 188 17.51 9.98 3.69
N THR A 189 17.67 9.68 4.97
CA THR A 189 18.14 8.38 5.48
C THR A 189 17.07 7.73 6.34
N TYR A 190 17.12 6.39 6.48
CA TYR A 190 16.11 5.59 7.15
C TYR A 190 16.71 4.59 8.13
N GLU A 191 17.80 4.98 8.82
CA GLU A 191 18.51 4.08 9.77
C GLU A 191 17.59 3.61 10.92
N LEU A 192 16.66 4.47 11.36
CA LEU A 192 15.68 4.10 12.39
C LEU A 192 14.68 3.09 11.85
N MET A 193 14.25 3.22 10.60
CA MET A 193 13.33 2.29 9.97
C MET A 193 13.99 0.95 9.64
N ASP A 194 15.29 0.94 9.27
CA ASP A 194 16.05 -0.30 9.13
C ASP A 194 16.11 -1.06 10.47
N GLN A 195 16.39 -0.36 11.57
CA GLN A 195 16.37 -0.96 12.90
C GLN A 195 14.98 -1.43 13.34
N TYR A 196 13.93 -0.71 12.93
CA TYR A 196 12.54 -1.15 13.14
C TYR A 196 12.24 -2.43 12.37
N MET A 197 12.66 -2.54 11.12
CA MET A 197 12.51 -3.76 10.32
C MET A 197 13.22 -4.95 10.96
N ASP A 198 14.47 -4.76 11.40
CA ASP A 198 15.23 -5.78 12.14
C ASP A 198 14.50 -6.25 13.40
N TYR A 199 13.87 -5.31 14.14
CA TYR A 199 13.08 -5.65 15.32
C TYR A 199 11.79 -6.37 14.95
N ALA A 200 11.06 -5.90 13.96
CA ALA A 200 9.80 -6.48 13.50
C ALA A 200 10.00 -7.90 12.95
N ASP A 201 11.10 -8.15 12.25
CA ASP A 201 11.42 -9.45 11.67
C ASP A 201 11.60 -10.57 12.70
N GLN A 202 11.95 -10.24 13.94
CA GLN A 202 12.01 -11.22 15.01
C GLN A 202 10.64 -11.90 15.25
N TYR A 203 9.55 -11.19 14.95
CA TYR A 203 8.18 -11.64 15.15
C TYR A 203 7.46 -12.03 13.86
N SER A 204 8.00 -11.70 12.68
CA SER A 204 7.42 -12.06 11.39
C SER A 204 7.71 -13.50 11.01
N GLN A 205 8.84 -14.03 11.46
CA GLN A 205 9.26 -15.40 11.14
C GLN A 205 8.85 -16.37 12.25
N GLY A 206 7.85 -17.19 11.96
CA GLY A 206 7.40 -18.24 12.87
C GLY A 206 5.96 -18.05 13.33
N THR A 207 5.59 -18.86 14.33
CA THR A 207 4.26 -18.83 14.92
C THR A 207 4.37 -18.37 16.36
N TYR A 208 3.45 -17.50 16.74
CA TYR A 208 3.39 -16.94 18.10
C TYR A 208 2.01 -17.18 18.70
N ARG A 209 2.01 -17.43 20.00
CA ARG A 209 0.84 -17.33 20.86
C ARG A 209 0.92 -16.03 21.63
N VAL A 210 -0.19 -15.35 21.77
CA VAL A 210 -0.33 -14.15 22.59
C VAL A 210 -1.42 -14.43 23.62
N ASP A 211 -1.03 -14.47 24.87
CA ASP A 211 -1.96 -14.50 25.99
C ASP A 211 -2.16 -13.05 26.48
N GLY A 212 -3.40 -12.61 26.60
CA GLY A 212 -3.67 -11.24 26.98
C GLY A 212 -5.04 -11.02 27.59
N SER A 213 -5.31 -9.79 27.98
CA SER A 213 -6.60 -9.33 28.48
C SER A 213 -7.22 -8.28 27.58
N LEU A 214 -8.55 -8.21 27.60
CA LEU A 214 -9.36 -7.22 26.90
C LEU A 214 -10.35 -6.60 27.88
N ALA A 215 -10.41 -5.27 27.89
CA ALA A 215 -11.44 -4.52 28.59
C ALA A 215 -12.08 -3.54 27.61
N PHE A 216 -13.40 -3.54 27.54
CA PHE A 216 -14.19 -2.60 26.78
C PHE A 216 -15.25 -1.99 27.69
N ASN A 217 -15.33 -0.66 27.73
CA ASN A 217 -16.31 0.07 28.48
C ASN A 217 -17.06 0.99 27.55
N MET A 218 -18.37 0.98 27.63
CA MET A 218 -19.27 1.87 26.92
C MET A 218 -20.24 2.50 27.90
N SER A 219 -20.44 3.79 27.83
CA SER A 219 -21.42 4.49 28.65
C SER A 219 -22.03 5.68 27.93
N ASP A 220 -23.34 5.87 28.15
CA ASP A 220 -24.04 7.09 27.81
C ASP A 220 -24.64 7.75 29.08
N SER A 221 -25.60 8.67 28.95
CA SER A 221 -26.22 9.36 30.08
C SER A 221 -27.06 8.43 30.96
N PHE A 222 -27.43 7.24 30.52
CA PHE A 222 -28.40 6.36 31.18
C PHE A 222 -27.90 4.92 31.35
N ASP A 223 -27.04 4.48 30.45
CA ASP A 223 -26.64 3.08 30.31
C ASP A 223 -25.12 2.92 30.39
N LYS A 224 -24.66 1.83 30.97
CA LYS A 224 -23.25 1.45 31.03
C LYS A 224 -23.10 -0.03 30.71
N VAL A 225 -22.13 -0.36 29.87
CA VAL A 225 -21.76 -1.74 29.54
C VAL A 225 -20.25 -1.89 29.71
N ASP A 226 -19.85 -2.86 30.52
CA ASP A 226 -18.46 -3.24 30.72
C ASP A 226 -18.28 -4.69 30.22
N LEU A 227 -17.32 -4.90 29.30
CA LEU A 227 -16.85 -6.20 28.86
C LEU A 227 -15.42 -6.37 29.33
N THR A 228 -15.12 -7.46 30.02
CA THR A 228 -13.75 -7.74 30.47
C THR A 228 -13.48 -9.24 30.40
N GLY A 229 -12.29 -9.62 29.99
CA GLY A 229 -11.90 -11.01 29.96
C GLY A 229 -10.53 -11.23 29.36
N ASP A 230 -10.20 -12.50 29.19
CA ASP A 230 -8.92 -12.93 28.66
C ASP A 230 -9.09 -13.41 27.22
N TYR A 231 -8.01 -13.36 26.44
CA TYR A 231 -7.97 -13.89 25.09
C TYR A 231 -6.70 -14.72 24.85
N ASP A 232 -6.86 -15.65 23.92
CA ASP A 232 -5.79 -16.43 23.30
C ASP A 232 -5.71 -16.09 21.81
N MET A 233 -4.54 -15.66 21.34
CA MET A 233 -4.31 -15.42 19.93
C MET A 233 -3.14 -16.26 19.44
N PHE A 234 -3.33 -16.92 18.30
CA PHE A 234 -2.25 -17.56 17.56
C PHE A 234 -2.06 -16.80 16.24
N THR A 235 -0.84 -16.45 15.94
CA THR A 235 -0.52 -15.68 14.72
C THR A 235 0.71 -16.23 14.03
N SER A 236 0.71 -16.16 12.71
CA SER A 236 1.85 -16.43 11.83
C SER A 236 1.95 -15.34 10.78
N GLN A 237 2.84 -15.49 9.82
CA GLN A 237 2.99 -14.53 8.73
C GLN A 237 1.71 -14.33 7.91
N THR A 238 0.91 -15.39 7.71
CA THR A 238 -0.24 -15.39 6.80
C THR A 238 -1.57 -15.72 7.48
N ALA A 239 -1.57 -15.95 8.81
CA ALA A 239 -2.76 -16.45 9.50
C ALA A 239 -2.90 -15.89 10.91
N LEU A 240 -4.16 -15.69 11.32
CA LEU A 240 -4.51 -15.27 12.68
C LEU A 240 -5.71 -16.09 13.18
N GLN A 241 -5.59 -16.58 14.39
CA GLN A 241 -6.66 -17.13 15.19
C GLN A 241 -6.76 -16.32 16.49
N PHE A 242 -7.95 -15.87 16.84
CA PHE A 242 -8.22 -15.15 18.08
C PHE A 242 -9.46 -15.75 18.74
N ASP A 243 -9.36 -16.06 20.01
CA ASP A 243 -10.46 -16.60 20.81
C ASP A 243 -10.49 -15.82 22.13
N ALA A 244 -11.64 -15.24 22.51
CA ALA A 244 -11.84 -14.49 23.74
C ALA A 244 -13.10 -14.94 24.47
N ASP A 245 -13.05 -14.91 25.80
CA ASP A 245 -14.18 -15.16 26.72
C ASP A 245 -14.35 -13.92 27.60
N LEU A 246 -15.41 -13.14 27.37
CA LEU A 246 -15.63 -11.84 27.98
C LEU A 246 -16.85 -11.89 28.92
N ALA A 247 -16.67 -11.48 30.15
CA ALA A 247 -17.77 -11.22 31.08
C ALA A 247 -18.46 -9.89 30.71
N ILE A 248 -19.78 -9.88 30.71
CA ILE A 248 -20.61 -8.71 30.42
C ILE A 248 -21.29 -8.23 31.71
N ASN A 249 -21.03 -6.99 32.09
CA ASN A 249 -21.79 -6.29 33.14
C ASN A 249 -22.50 -5.10 32.50
N ALA A 250 -23.80 -5.01 32.68
CA ALA A 250 -24.59 -3.91 32.12
C ALA A 250 -25.44 -3.25 33.20
N ASP A 251 -25.41 -1.92 33.28
CA ASP A 251 -26.36 -1.10 34.03
C ASP A 251 -27.19 -0.33 33.01
N MET A 252 -28.43 -0.71 32.84
CA MET A 252 -29.36 -0.12 31.88
C MET A 252 -30.47 0.60 32.63
N SER A 253 -30.46 1.93 32.60
CA SER A 253 -31.45 2.82 33.23
C SER A 253 -31.60 2.53 34.75
N GLY A 254 -30.51 2.22 35.44
CA GLY A 254 -30.46 1.94 36.87
C GLY A 254 -30.85 0.51 37.26
N LEU A 255 -30.90 -0.41 36.28
CA LEU A 255 -31.07 -1.85 36.50
C LEU A 255 -29.76 -2.55 36.13
N GLU A 256 -29.13 -3.19 37.10
CA GLU A 256 -27.94 -4.01 36.89
C GLU A 256 -28.31 -5.38 36.29
N PHE A 257 -27.65 -5.75 35.19
CA PHE A 257 -27.78 -7.04 34.55
C PHE A 257 -26.42 -7.73 34.48
N VAL A 258 -26.37 -9.00 34.86
CA VAL A 258 -25.27 -9.89 34.55
C VAL A 258 -25.73 -10.77 33.39
N LEU A 259 -25.15 -10.54 32.23
CA LEU A 259 -25.44 -11.30 31.02
C LEU A 259 -24.53 -12.54 30.94
N PRO A 260 -24.90 -13.55 30.13
CA PRO A 260 -23.98 -14.64 29.81
C PRO A 260 -22.68 -14.11 29.22
N ASN A 261 -21.58 -14.83 29.45
CA ASN A 261 -20.31 -14.47 28.81
C ASN A 261 -20.44 -14.36 27.30
N LEU A 262 -19.67 -13.46 26.73
CA LEU A 262 -19.54 -13.25 25.30
C LEU A 262 -18.30 -13.99 24.80
N ASP A 263 -18.51 -15.11 24.12
CA ASP A 263 -17.43 -15.79 23.41
C ASP A 263 -17.24 -15.13 22.04
N ILE A 264 -16.01 -14.75 21.73
CA ILE A 264 -15.63 -14.20 20.42
C ILE A 264 -14.60 -15.10 19.79
N ALA A 265 -14.81 -15.49 18.54
CA ALA A 265 -13.83 -16.23 17.77
C ALA A 265 -13.61 -15.56 16.41
N LEU A 266 -12.35 -15.26 16.08
CA LEU A 266 -11.93 -14.70 14.81
C LEU A 266 -10.94 -15.64 14.14
N ARG A 267 -11.06 -15.79 12.81
CA ARG A 267 -10.11 -16.54 11.99
C ARG A 267 -9.78 -15.67 10.78
N TYR A 268 -8.52 -15.59 10.43
CA TYR A 268 -8.09 -14.85 9.27
C TYR A 268 -7.02 -15.60 8.49
N ASP A 269 -7.28 -15.74 7.21
CA ASP A 269 -6.34 -16.23 6.21
C ASP A 269 -5.99 -15.08 5.27
N LEU A 270 -4.75 -14.62 5.36
CA LEU A 270 -4.28 -13.50 4.57
C LEU A 270 -4.17 -13.84 3.09
N GLU A 271 -3.71 -15.06 2.75
CA GLU A 271 -3.54 -15.45 1.35
C GLU A 271 -4.90 -15.63 0.66
N ALA A 272 -5.86 -16.21 1.37
CA ALA A 272 -7.22 -16.34 0.88
C ALA A 272 -8.02 -15.02 0.92
N GLY A 273 -7.59 -14.04 1.72
CA GLY A 273 -8.33 -12.81 1.99
C GLY A 273 -9.61 -13.06 2.79
N ALA A 274 -9.71 -14.17 3.51
CA ALA A 274 -10.90 -14.59 4.21
C ALA A 274 -10.83 -14.25 5.70
N PHE A 275 -11.78 -13.46 6.18
CA PHE A 275 -11.96 -13.13 7.58
C PHE A 275 -13.25 -13.74 8.09
N TYR A 276 -13.17 -14.58 9.13
CA TYR A 276 -14.32 -15.23 9.74
C TYR A 276 -14.51 -14.73 11.17
N PHE A 277 -15.76 -14.49 11.51
CA PHE A 277 -16.18 -14.05 12.85
C PHE A 277 -17.32 -14.90 13.37
N GLN A 278 -17.28 -15.23 14.66
CA GLN A 278 -18.35 -15.91 15.39
C GLN A 278 -18.46 -15.35 16.80
N SER A 279 -19.68 -15.20 17.30
CA SER A 279 -19.97 -14.97 18.71
C SER A 279 -21.29 -15.64 19.08
N GLN A 280 -21.29 -16.47 20.10
CA GLN A 280 -22.49 -17.16 20.57
C GLN A 280 -23.57 -16.22 21.14
N ALA A 281 -23.19 -15.01 21.53
CA ALA A 281 -24.13 -14.00 21.99
C ALA A 281 -24.92 -13.35 20.82
N LEU A 282 -24.32 -13.35 19.62
CA LEU A 282 -24.91 -12.71 18.44
C LEU A 282 -25.53 -13.72 17.46
N THR A 283 -25.05 -14.97 17.46
CA THR A 283 -25.43 -15.99 16.49
C THR A 283 -25.61 -17.36 17.17
N ALA A 284 -26.19 -18.32 16.45
CA ALA A 284 -26.12 -19.72 16.87
C ALA A 284 -24.66 -20.20 16.87
N SER A 285 -24.29 -21.11 17.77
CA SER A 285 -22.90 -21.53 18.01
C SER A 285 -22.20 -22.18 16.81
N ASP A 286 -22.96 -22.55 15.77
CA ASP A 286 -22.48 -23.16 14.54
C ASP A 286 -22.51 -22.20 13.34
N VAL A 287 -22.88 -20.93 13.55
CA VAL A 287 -22.95 -19.91 12.49
C VAL A 287 -21.74 -18.98 12.58
N TRP A 288 -20.99 -18.92 11.52
CA TRP A 288 -19.85 -18.02 11.31
C TRP A 288 -20.16 -17.03 10.19
N TYR A 289 -19.82 -15.77 10.39
CA TYR A 289 -19.83 -14.79 9.33
C TYR A 289 -18.48 -14.74 8.64
N CYS A 290 -18.52 -14.62 7.30
CA CYS A 290 -17.34 -14.46 6.46
C CYS A 290 -17.36 -13.06 5.83
N LEU A 291 -16.24 -12.36 5.90
CA LEU A 291 -15.96 -11.16 5.12
C LEU A 291 -14.86 -11.49 4.11
N ASP A 292 -15.19 -11.41 2.82
CA ASP A 292 -14.22 -11.60 1.73
C ASP A 292 -13.48 -10.27 1.50
N MET A 293 -12.33 -10.13 2.18
CA MET A 293 -11.48 -8.95 2.06
C MET A 293 -10.92 -8.78 0.65
N LYS A 294 -10.60 -9.91 -0.03
CA LYS A 294 -10.13 -9.87 -1.41
C LYS A 294 -11.16 -9.26 -2.33
N ALA A 295 -12.40 -9.75 -2.28
CA ALA A 295 -13.48 -9.20 -3.10
C ALA A 295 -13.73 -7.72 -2.82
N LEU A 296 -13.66 -7.28 -1.55
CA LEU A 296 -13.84 -5.87 -1.18
C LEU A 296 -12.73 -4.97 -1.76
N TYR A 297 -11.47 -5.40 -1.65
CA TYR A 297 -10.36 -4.61 -2.20
C TYR A 297 -10.37 -4.60 -3.73
N ASP A 298 -10.66 -5.74 -4.36
CA ASP A 298 -10.76 -5.84 -5.83
C ASP A 298 -11.96 -5.03 -6.38
N GLU A 299 -13.05 -4.90 -5.63
CA GLU A 299 -14.18 -4.02 -5.99
C GLU A 299 -13.82 -2.54 -5.86
N ALA A 300 -13.11 -2.16 -4.80
CA ALA A 300 -12.77 -0.77 -4.52
C ALA A 300 -11.65 -0.22 -5.44
N TYR A 301 -10.64 -1.04 -5.76
CA TYR A 301 -9.41 -0.57 -6.42
C TYR A 301 -9.13 -1.26 -7.76
N GLY A 302 -9.92 -2.24 -8.14
CA GLY A 302 -9.80 -2.97 -9.39
C GLY A 302 -9.37 -4.44 -9.23
N PRO A 303 -9.70 -5.28 -10.23
CA PRO A 303 -9.41 -6.71 -10.17
C PRO A 303 -7.91 -7.00 -10.04
N GLY A 304 -7.53 -7.85 -9.08
CA GLY A 304 -6.14 -8.27 -8.83
C GLY A 304 -5.39 -7.38 -7.84
N PHE A 305 -5.99 -6.29 -7.35
CA PHE A 305 -5.34 -5.36 -6.41
C PHE A 305 -4.95 -6.08 -5.10
N TYR A 306 -5.80 -6.96 -4.59
CA TYR A 306 -5.49 -7.70 -3.36
C TYR A 306 -4.28 -8.61 -3.51
N GLU A 307 -4.17 -9.37 -4.62
CA GLU A 307 -3.01 -10.23 -4.90
C GLU A 307 -1.73 -9.42 -5.03
N GLU A 308 -1.80 -8.26 -5.67
CA GLU A 308 -0.64 -7.37 -5.80
C GLU A 308 -0.18 -6.84 -4.45
N LEU A 309 -1.12 -6.45 -3.58
CA LEU A 309 -0.84 -6.04 -2.20
C LEU A 309 -0.14 -7.16 -1.40
N ILE A 310 -0.60 -8.42 -1.54
CA ILE A 310 0.03 -9.59 -0.90
C ILE A 310 1.43 -9.86 -1.48
N ALA A 311 1.58 -9.75 -2.82
CA ALA A 311 2.86 -9.96 -3.47
C ALA A 311 3.90 -8.91 -3.04
N LEU A 312 3.48 -7.66 -2.87
CA LEU A 312 4.32 -6.56 -2.38
C LEU A 312 4.80 -6.83 -0.94
N ASP A 313 3.91 -7.31 -0.06
CA ASP A 313 4.27 -7.72 1.30
C ASP A 313 5.28 -8.88 1.30
N ALA A 314 5.09 -9.85 0.42
CA ALA A 314 6.01 -10.98 0.27
C ALA A 314 7.39 -10.56 -0.27
N ALA A 315 7.43 -9.63 -1.23
CA ALA A 315 8.67 -9.08 -1.80
C ALA A 315 9.46 -8.30 -0.74
N SER A 316 8.79 -7.47 0.07
CA SER A 316 9.41 -6.74 1.19
C SER A 316 9.91 -7.66 2.32
N ALA A 317 9.64 -8.97 2.22
CA ALA A 317 10.02 -10.00 3.20
C ALA A 317 11.41 -10.60 3.00
N SER A 318 12.22 -10.14 2.03
CA SER A 318 13.57 -10.68 1.85
C SER A 318 14.46 -10.31 3.05
N GLU A 319 15.27 -11.28 3.53
CA GLU A 319 16.00 -11.18 4.80
C GLU A 319 17.06 -10.05 4.85
N ASP A 320 17.45 -9.50 3.70
CA ASP A 320 18.52 -8.50 3.57
C ASP A 320 18.04 -7.16 2.97
N MET A 321 16.71 -6.92 2.89
CA MET A 321 16.18 -5.70 2.29
C MET A 321 16.23 -4.53 3.28
N THR A 322 16.83 -3.42 2.88
CA THR A 322 16.76 -2.16 3.63
C THR A 322 15.40 -1.48 3.44
N PHE A 323 15.04 -0.58 4.35
CA PHE A 323 13.81 0.20 4.22
C PHE A 323 13.80 1.02 2.92
N ALA A 324 14.94 1.59 2.52
CA ALA A 324 15.04 2.31 1.25
C ALA A 324 14.71 1.44 0.04
N GLN A 325 15.16 0.17 0.03
CA GLN A 325 14.80 -0.79 -1.02
C GLN A 325 13.32 -1.18 -0.98
N ALA A 326 12.76 -1.39 0.21
CA ALA A 326 11.33 -1.65 0.36
C ALA A 326 10.47 -0.47 -0.12
N LEU A 327 10.91 0.76 0.16
CA LEU A 327 10.27 1.99 -0.33
C LEU A 327 10.32 2.09 -1.86
N GLU A 328 11.46 1.73 -2.47
CA GLU A 328 11.60 1.67 -3.92
C GLU A 328 10.59 0.70 -4.56
N GLU A 329 10.47 -0.52 -4.03
CA GLU A 329 9.50 -1.51 -4.52
C GLU A 329 8.05 -1.01 -4.39
N ILE A 330 7.72 -0.36 -3.28
CA ILE A 330 6.40 0.23 -3.06
C ILE A 330 6.13 1.34 -4.07
N LEU A 331 7.09 2.23 -4.29
CA LEU A 331 6.94 3.35 -5.24
C LEU A 331 6.88 2.88 -6.70
N LYS A 332 7.43 1.70 -7.03
CA LYS A 332 7.33 1.07 -8.36
C LYS A 332 6.03 0.30 -8.57
N SER A 333 5.32 -0.05 -7.49
CA SER A 333 4.11 -0.88 -7.59
C SER A 333 2.88 -0.08 -8.05
N ASP A 334 1.91 -0.78 -8.64
CA ASP A 334 0.61 -0.20 -9.00
C ASP A 334 -0.33 -0.04 -7.78
N ALA A 335 0.09 -0.51 -6.59
CA ALA A 335 -0.67 -0.36 -5.36
C ALA A 335 -0.79 1.11 -4.88
N LEU A 336 0.04 2.02 -5.40
CA LEU A 336 -0.06 3.45 -5.16
C LEU A 336 -0.67 4.12 -6.41
N PRO A 337 -1.96 4.44 -6.44
CA PRO A 337 -2.56 5.08 -7.61
C PRO A 337 -1.95 6.46 -7.85
N LEU A 338 -1.53 6.73 -9.09
CA LEU A 338 -1.04 8.04 -9.50
C LEU A 338 -2.17 8.88 -10.08
N THR A 339 -2.19 10.13 -9.67
CA THR A 339 -3.06 11.16 -10.23
C THR A 339 -2.23 12.38 -10.61
N SER A 340 -2.79 13.31 -11.36
CA SER A 340 -2.12 14.56 -11.70
C SER A 340 -1.84 15.48 -10.49
N GLU A 341 -2.54 15.23 -9.38
CA GLU A 341 -2.39 15.95 -8.12
C GLU A 341 -1.52 15.20 -7.11
N PHE A 342 -1.30 13.88 -7.32
CA PHE A 342 -0.53 13.04 -6.42
C PHE A 342 0.32 12.03 -7.20
N THR A 343 1.58 12.37 -7.35
CA THR A 343 2.59 11.65 -8.15
C THR A 343 3.49 10.77 -7.27
N THR A 344 4.39 10.01 -7.87
CA THR A 344 5.41 9.24 -7.13
C THR A 344 6.26 10.14 -6.22
N ARG A 345 6.55 11.38 -6.64
CA ARG A 345 7.30 12.35 -5.84
C ARG A 345 6.52 12.75 -4.59
N ASP A 346 5.21 12.98 -4.72
CA ASP A 346 4.37 13.33 -3.58
C ASP A 346 4.27 12.18 -2.56
N TYR A 347 4.21 10.92 -3.05
CA TYR A 347 4.32 9.75 -2.18
C TYR A 347 5.66 9.68 -1.44
N LEU A 348 6.77 9.91 -2.15
CA LEU A 348 8.10 9.93 -1.53
C LEU A 348 8.20 11.02 -0.48
N ASP A 349 7.72 12.23 -0.77
CA ASP A 349 7.72 13.34 0.18
C ASP A 349 6.86 13.04 1.42
N LEU A 350 5.71 12.39 1.23
CA LEU A 350 4.87 11.93 2.34
C LEU A 350 5.60 10.90 3.20
N PHE A 351 6.23 9.90 2.60
CA PHE A 351 7.01 8.92 3.35
C PHE A 351 8.20 9.56 4.07
N ASN A 352 8.90 10.49 3.44
CA ASN A 352 9.98 11.25 4.07
C ASN A 352 9.51 12.04 5.28
N CYS A 353 8.35 12.72 5.18
CA CYS A 353 7.80 13.50 6.28
C CYS A 353 7.48 12.69 7.55
N VAL A 354 7.35 11.36 7.43
CA VAL A 354 6.92 10.49 8.54
C VAL A 354 7.97 9.47 8.93
N LEU A 355 8.74 8.93 7.96
CA LEU A 355 9.58 7.75 8.14
C LEU A 355 11.07 8.00 7.95
N ALA A 356 11.49 9.15 7.38
CA ALA A 356 12.90 9.51 7.33
C ALA A 356 13.44 9.79 8.73
N ASP A 357 14.75 9.57 8.94
CA ASP A 357 15.39 9.84 10.24
C ASP A 357 15.22 11.30 10.67
N SER A 358 15.16 12.24 9.72
CA SER A 358 14.91 13.67 9.95
C SER A 358 13.50 13.98 10.46
N ALA A 359 12.54 13.10 10.24
CA ALA A 359 11.16 13.23 10.69
C ALA A 359 10.96 12.88 12.16
N PHE A 360 11.95 12.26 12.81
CA PHE A 360 11.82 11.81 14.19
C PHE A 360 12.44 12.78 15.19
N GLU A 361 11.65 13.18 16.16
CA GLU A 361 12.11 13.91 17.34
C GLU A 361 12.43 12.94 18.48
N ARG A 362 13.62 13.07 19.06
CA ARG A 362 14.06 12.19 20.15
C ARG A 362 13.74 12.77 21.51
N SER A 363 13.07 12.00 22.37
CA SER A 363 12.87 12.28 23.78
C SER A 363 13.28 11.07 24.64
N GLY A 364 14.46 11.14 25.24
CA GLY A 364 15.01 10.04 26.03
C GLY A 364 15.32 8.80 25.16
N SER A 365 14.58 7.72 25.36
CA SER A 365 14.68 6.47 24.58
C SER A 365 13.59 6.34 23.51
N THR A 366 12.75 7.34 23.34
CA THR A 366 11.65 7.34 22.37
C THR A 366 11.95 8.32 21.24
N TYR A 367 11.71 7.89 20.02
CA TYR A 367 11.68 8.69 18.82
C TYR A 367 10.25 8.79 18.33
N THR A 368 9.73 10.00 18.12
CA THR A 368 8.36 10.25 17.65
C THR A 368 8.43 10.93 16.30
N SER A 369 7.74 10.39 15.29
CA SER A 369 7.68 10.99 13.96
C SER A 369 6.94 12.32 13.98
N THR A 370 7.18 13.15 13.00
CA THR A 370 6.29 14.28 12.70
C THR A 370 4.88 13.73 12.49
N PRO A 371 3.84 14.25 13.19
CA PRO A 371 2.48 13.80 12.97
C PRO A 371 2.00 14.13 11.56
N ILE A 372 1.37 13.18 10.90
CA ILE A 372 0.54 13.43 9.72
C ILE A 372 -0.69 14.18 10.22
N ASP A 373 -0.97 15.35 9.68
CA ASP A 373 -2.08 16.24 10.07
C ASP A 373 -3.00 16.44 8.86
N LEU A 374 -4.15 15.82 8.88
CA LEU A 374 -5.14 15.84 7.80
C LEU A 374 -6.40 16.53 8.29
N GLU A 375 -6.96 17.41 7.46
CA GLU A 375 -8.29 17.99 7.67
C GLU A 375 -9.21 17.52 6.55
N GLU A 376 -10.30 16.84 6.91
CA GLU A 376 -11.32 16.38 5.97
C GLU A 376 -12.71 16.59 6.56
N ASP A 377 -13.60 17.22 5.81
CA ASP A 377 -15.02 17.47 6.16
C ASP A 377 -15.25 18.03 7.58
N GLY A 378 -14.31 18.87 8.06
CA GLY A 378 -14.36 19.47 9.40
C GLY A 378 -13.84 18.54 10.51
N SER A 379 -13.31 17.39 10.17
CA SER A 379 -12.58 16.49 11.08
C SER A 379 -11.09 16.65 10.88
N ARG A 380 -10.33 16.60 11.99
CA ARG A 380 -8.87 16.61 11.98
C ARG A 380 -8.35 15.26 12.42
N ILE A 381 -7.47 14.68 11.62
CA ILE A 381 -6.83 13.39 11.86
C ILE A 381 -5.34 13.66 12.10
N LEU A 382 -4.83 13.24 13.24
CA LEU A 382 -3.40 13.25 13.57
C LEU A 382 -2.90 11.82 13.72
N VAL A 383 -1.82 11.48 13.04
CA VAL A 383 -1.18 10.16 13.15
C VAL A 383 0.32 10.36 13.38
N ALA A 384 0.87 9.75 14.43
CA ALA A 384 2.30 9.74 14.73
C ALA A 384 2.80 8.31 14.93
N PHE A 385 4.01 8.04 14.46
CA PHE A 385 4.70 6.79 14.66
C PHE A 385 5.79 6.94 15.72
N GLN A 386 5.95 5.95 16.60
CA GLN A 386 6.92 5.97 17.67
C GLN A 386 7.87 4.77 17.56
N LEU A 387 9.15 5.02 17.85
CA LEU A 387 10.16 3.98 17.98
C LEU A 387 10.78 4.05 19.36
N TYR A 388 10.81 2.92 20.05
CA TYR A 388 11.42 2.79 21.37
C TYR A 388 12.80 2.16 21.22
N THR A 389 13.78 2.67 21.97
CA THR A 389 15.16 2.17 21.89
C THR A 389 15.70 1.74 23.25
N SER A 390 16.49 0.68 23.23
CA SER A 390 17.25 0.20 24.38
C SER A 390 18.67 -0.18 23.94
N GLY A 391 19.69 0.35 24.63
CA GLY A 391 21.07 0.09 24.26
C GLY A 391 21.48 0.61 22.87
N GLY A 392 20.74 1.60 22.33
CA GLY A 392 20.99 2.19 21.00
C GLY A 392 20.39 1.39 19.83
N LYS A 393 19.53 0.42 20.11
CA LYS A 393 18.77 -0.34 19.10
C LYS A 393 17.29 -0.20 19.35
N VAL A 394 16.51 -0.24 18.28
CA VAL A 394 15.05 -0.29 18.36
C VAL A 394 14.64 -1.61 19.03
N ASN A 395 13.81 -1.50 20.08
CA ASN A 395 13.23 -2.63 20.82
C ASN A 395 11.71 -2.54 20.96
N GLY A 396 11.09 -1.66 20.19
CA GLY A 396 9.65 -1.51 20.18
C GLY A 396 9.23 -0.39 19.23
N TYR A 397 7.94 -0.35 18.94
CA TYR A 397 7.30 0.68 18.14
C TYR A 397 5.90 0.98 18.68
N GLY A 398 5.35 2.13 18.31
CA GLY A 398 4.01 2.55 18.65
C GLY A 398 3.37 3.37 17.54
N LEU A 399 2.05 3.43 17.58
CA LEU A 399 1.22 4.28 16.74
C LEU A 399 0.31 5.10 17.64
N GLU A 400 0.28 6.41 17.43
CA GLU A 400 -0.72 7.29 18.03
C GLU A 400 -1.60 7.87 16.93
N MET A 401 -2.91 7.76 17.08
CA MET A 401 -3.88 8.36 16.16
C MET A 401 -4.93 9.12 16.95
N THR A 402 -5.24 10.32 16.51
CA THR A 402 -6.35 11.11 17.05
C THR A 402 -7.21 11.63 15.91
N ILE A 403 -8.52 11.42 16.02
CA ILE A 403 -9.52 11.99 15.11
C ILE A 403 -10.42 12.87 15.96
N ALA A 404 -10.62 14.12 15.55
CA ALA A 404 -11.52 15.04 16.26
C ALA A 404 -12.30 15.90 15.27
N ASP A 405 -13.59 16.07 15.50
CA ASP A 405 -14.46 16.96 14.74
C ASP A 405 -14.71 18.32 15.45
N THR A 406 -15.38 19.21 14.77
CA THR A 406 -15.74 20.52 15.30
C THR A 406 -16.87 20.49 16.35
N GLU A 407 -17.59 19.37 16.48
CA GLU A 407 -18.67 19.17 17.44
C GLU A 407 -18.17 18.58 18.76
N GLY A 408 -16.89 18.21 18.80
CA GLY A 408 -16.21 17.66 19.97
C GLY A 408 -16.24 16.14 20.05
N THR A 409 -16.68 15.45 18.98
CA THR A 409 -16.46 14.00 18.84
C THR A 409 -14.98 13.76 18.67
N ALA A 410 -14.42 12.82 19.40
CA ALA A 410 -12.99 12.49 19.33
C ALA A 410 -12.79 10.98 19.45
N LEU A 411 -11.81 10.47 18.69
CA LEU A 411 -11.26 9.15 18.81
C LEU A 411 -9.75 9.29 19.05
N ALA A 412 -9.24 8.69 20.10
CA ALA A 412 -7.82 8.51 20.32
C ALA A 412 -7.48 7.01 20.32
N LEU A 413 -6.47 6.63 19.56
CA LEU A 413 -5.94 5.28 19.51
C LEU A 413 -4.44 5.33 19.77
N THR A 414 -3.96 4.53 20.72
CA THR A 414 -2.55 4.23 20.91
C THR A 414 -2.34 2.72 20.80
N ALA A 415 -1.36 2.29 20.05
CA ALA A 415 -0.93 0.91 19.96
C ALA A 415 0.58 0.85 20.13
N GLU A 416 1.06 -0.01 20.99
CA GLU A 416 2.47 -0.15 21.33
C GLU A 416 2.87 -1.63 21.33
N MET A 417 4.04 -1.91 20.75
CA MET A 417 4.69 -3.21 20.85
C MET A 417 6.11 -2.99 21.37
N ARG A 418 6.44 -3.54 22.52
CA ARG A 418 7.74 -3.37 23.15
C ARG A 418 8.16 -4.61 23.93
N ASP A 419 9.41 -5.06 23.72
CA ASP A 419 9.95 -6.21 24.44
C ASP A 419 9.01 -7.43 24.47
N SER A 420 8.40 -7.79 23.34
CA SER A 420 7.39 -8.85 23.17
C SER A 420 6.05 -8.63 23.88
N LYS A 421 5.76 -7.44 24.35
CA LYS A 421 4.45 -7.05 24.89
C LYS A 421 3.73 -6.12 23.90
N MET A 422 2.44 -6.30 23.82
CA MET A 422 1.54 -5.45 23.06
C MET A 422 0.57 -4.77 24.02
N GLU A 423 0.35 -3.48 23.84
CA GLU A 423 -0.67 -2.70 24.52
C GLU A 423 -1.42 -1.87 23.48
N MET A 424 -2.73 -1.83 23.55
CA MET A 424 -3.57 -0.97 22.72
C MET A 424 -4.63 -0.31 23.59
N LEU A 425 -4.77 0.99 23.41
CA LEU A 425 -5.81 1.79 24.06
C LEU A 425 -6.58 2.55 22.99
N MET A 426 -7.90 2.43 23.01
CA MET A 426 -8.80 3.24 22.22
C MET A 426 -9.73 4.03 23.18
N ASP A 427 -9.85 5.32 22.95
CA ASP A 427 -10.78 6.20 23.66
C ASP A 427 -11.64 6.95 22.61
N PHE A 428 -12.94 6.74 22.65
CA PHE A 428 -13.91 7.42 21.82
C PHE A 428 -14.87 8.25 22.68
N GLN A 429 -15.03 9.50 22.34
CA GLN A 429 -15.88 10.45 23.05
C GLN A 429 -16.81 11.17 22.09
N MET A 430 -18.13 11.10 22.38
CA MET A 430 -19.16 11.94 21.76
C MET A 430 -19.80 12.73 22.89
N PRO A 431 -19.52 14.03 23.04
CA PRO A 431 -19.89 14.82 24.22
C PRO A 431 -21.39 14.80 24.53
N GLY A 432 -21.74 14.29 25.72
CA GLY A 432 -23.12 14.21 26.21
C GLY A 432 -23.95 13.07 25.63
N GLU A 433 -23.38 12.27 24.72
CA GLU A 433 -24.07 11.16 24.07
C GLU A 433 -23.43 9.80 24.41
N LEU A 434 -22.12 9.62 24.11
CA LEU A 434 -21.47 8.32 24.21
C LEU A 434 -19.99 8.47 24.60
N SER A 435 -19.52 7.59 25.47
CA SER A 435 -18.09 7.35 25.76
C SER A 435 -17.79 5.88 25.61
N MET A 436 -16.72 5.54 24.89
CA MET A 436 -16.22 4.16 24.77
C MET A 436 -14.72 4.14 25.03
N THR A 437 -14.26 3.14 25.78
CA THR A 437 -12.83 2.84 25.90
C THR A 437 -12.60 1.37 25.64
N MET A 438 -11.48 1.04 24.99
CA MET A 438 -11.04 -0.33 24.79
C MET A 438 -9.55 -0.42 25.13
N GLU A 439 -9.22 -1.37 26.01
CA GLU A 439 -7.85 -1.69 26.39
C GLU A 439 -7.57 -3.15 26.01
N ILE A 440 -6.47 -3.39 25.34
CA ILE A 440 -5.99 -4.71 24.99
C ILE A 440 -4.53 -4.78 25.39
N ASP A 441 -4.16 -5.77 26.16
CA ASP A 441 -2.76 -6.08 26.46
C ASP A 441 -2.44 -7.54 26.12
N GLY A 442 -1.18 -7.84 25.84
CA GLY A 442 -0.78 -9.21 25.54
C GLY A 442 0.72 -9.41 25.51
N ALA A 443 1.15 -10.66 25.61
CA ALA A 443 2.55 -11.04 25.55
C ALA A 443 2.78 -12.13 24.50
N TYR A 444 3.69 -11.85 23.56
CA TYR A 444 4.07 -12.75 22.48
C TYR A 444 5.01 -13.85 22.98
N GLN A 445 4.66 -15.09 22.71
CA GLN A 445 5.45 -16.28 23.01
C GLN A 445 5.56 -17.15 21.75
N ARG A 446 6.78 -17.53 21.38
CA ARG A 446 6.99 -18.41 20.23
C ARG A 446 6.38 -19.79 20.49
N THR A 447 5.65 -20.32 19.51
CA THR A 447 4.98 -21.62 19.58
C THR A 447 5.17 -22.42 18.30
N SER A 448 4.93 -23.73 18.35
CA SER A 448 4.83 -24.60 17.17
C SER A 448 3.39 -24.86 16.74
N THR A 449 2.41 -24.33 17.45
CA THR A 449 0.99 -24.49 17.12
C THR A 449 0.61 -23.49 16.05
N ALA A 450 0.21 -23.97 14.87
CA ALA A 450 -0.25 -23.11 13.80
C ALA A 450 -1.65 -22.52 14.10
N PRO A 451 -1.93 -21.27 13.70
CA PRO A 451 -3.28 -20.72 13.74
C PRO A 451 -4.25 -21.56 12.90
N THR A 452 -5.48 -21.66 13.35
CA THR A 452 -6.59 -22.20 12.56
C THR A 452 -7.22 -21.05 11.78
N THR A 453 -7.29 -21.15 10.46
CA THR A 453 -7.77 -20.08 9.56
C THR A 453 -9.22 -20.23 9.11
N GLU A 454 -9.81 -21.40 9.33
CA GLU A 454 -11.17 -21.73 8.93
C GLU A 454 -12.07 -22.00 10.13
N PRO A 455 -13.39 -21.81 9.99
CA PRO A 455 -14.38 -22.29 10.95
C PRO A 455 -14.30 -23.79 11.17
N PRO A 456 -14.80 -24.32 12.33
CA PRO A 456 -14.84 -25.76 12.58
C PRO A 456 -15.62 -26.51 11.50
N ALA A 457 -15.22 -27.77 11.23
CA ALA A 457 -15.90 -28.62 10.26
C ALA A 457 -17.41 -28.78 10.60
N GLY A 458 -18.27 -28.44 9.65
CA GLY A 458 -19.74 -28.50 9.80
C GLY A 458 -20.36 -27.17 10.28
N ALA A 459 -19.58 -26.12 10.47
CA ALA A 459 -20.11 -24.80 10.72
C ALA A 459 -20.87 -24.25 9.48
N THR A 460 -21.89 -23.48 9.72
CA THR A 460 -22.61 -22.72 8.68
C THR A 460 -21.89 -21.39 8.48
N VAL A 461 -21.40 -21.15 7.27
CA VAL A 461 -20.74 -19.88 6.93
C VAL A 461 -21.71 -19.02 6.16
N VAL A 462 -21.90 -17.76 6.60
CA VAL A 462 -22.78 -16.76 6.02
C VAL A 462 -21.93 -15.57 5.59
N ASP A 463 -22.14 -15.07 4.38
CA ASP A 463 -21.50 -13.84 3.95
C ASP A 463 -21.99 -12.66 4.80
N LEU A 464 -21.06 -11.88 5.35
CA LEU A 464 -21.40 -10.76 6.23
C LEU A 464 -22.11 -9.63 5.49
N MET A 465 -21.72 -9.37 4.24
CA MET A 465 -22.33 -8.31 3.44
C MET A 465 -23.78 -8.66 3.05
N ASP A 466 -24.02 -9.92 2.70
CA ASP A 466 -25.38 -10.43 2.46
C ASP A 466 -26.24 -10.34 3.72
N ALA A 467 -25.64 -10.64 4.88
CA ALA A 467 -26.32 -10.53 6.16
C ALA A 467 -26.74 -9.10 6.51
N LEU A 468 -25.89 -8.12 6.22
CA LEU A 468 -26.14 -6.69 6.51
C LEU A 468 -27.12 -6.06 5.51
N THR A 469 -27.12 -6.49 4.27
CA THR A 469 -28.03 -5.98 3.21
C THR A 469 -29.42 -6.57 3.25
N GLY A 470 -29.65 -7.61 4.05
CA GLY A 470 -30.96 -8.25 4.24
C GLY A 470 -31.33 -9.26 3.14
N ASP A 471 -30.39 -9.63 2.28
CA ASP A 471 -30.55 -10.65 1.24
C ASP A 471 -30.43 -12.11 1.76
N ILE A 472 -30.54 -12.30 3.08
CA ILE A 472 -30.47 -13.62 3.69
C ILE A 472 -31.72 -14.40 3.35
N ALA A 473 -31.60 -15.48 2.63
CA ALA A 473 -32.63 -16.52 2.58
C ALA A 473 -32.90 -17.01 4.02
N PRO A 474 -34.17 -17.09 4.47
CA PRO A 474 -34.48 -17.52 5.84
C PRO A 474 -33.85 -18.89 6.09
N ALA A 475 -33.18 -19.01 7.26
CA ALA A 475 -32.63 -20.28 7.71
C ALA A 475 -33.69 -21.39 7.59
N PRO A 476 -33.33 -22.60 7.13
CA PRO A 476 -34.28 -23.70 7.06
C PRO A 476 -34.88 -23.94 8.46
N GLU A 477 -36.20 -23.92 8.54
CA GLU A 477 -36.90 -24.25 9.79
C GLU A 477 -36.44 -25.64 10.27
N PRO A 478 -36.16 -25.82 11.57
CA PRO A 478 -35.81 -27.13 12.10
C PRO A 478 -36.95 -28.11 11.78
N GLU A 479 -36.65 -29.19 11.06
CA GLU A 479 -37.58 -30.28 10.85
C GLU A 479 -38.14 -30.73 12.20
N ALA A 480 -39.42 -30.61 12.37
CA ALA A 480 -40.11 -31.07 13.57
C ALA A 480 -39.99 -32.60 13.66
N ALA A 481 -39.28 -33.08 14.68
CA ALA A 481 -39.15 -34.50 15.02
C ALA A 481 -40.44 -35.04 15.64
#